data_7d725d1cee415eac50c89096e80deeb0
#
_entry.id   7d725d1cee415eac50c89096e80deeb0
#
_cell.length_a   1.000
_cell.length_b   1.000
_cell.length_c   1.000
_cell.angle_alpha   90.00
_cell.angle_beta   90.00
_cell.angle_gamma   90.00
#
_symmetry.space_group_name_H-M   'P 1'
#
loop_
_entity.id
_entity.type
_entity.pdbx_description
1 polymer ?
#
loop_
_entity_poly.entity_id
_entity_poly.type
_entity_poly.pdbx_seq_one_letter_code
_entity_poly.pdbx_strand_id
1 'polypeptide(L)'
;MKRATYTYRKRRLADQLGRLAEFISLLYLRAQGWRILFRRKKTPFGEIDLICRRGNTILFVEVKYRRKQSEISQILPSPASQNRLYRATHYIFSNLQHLEPASDMICLRFDIFSWTGFGRLKRYRNVALENTSWHFE
;
A
#
# COMPACT_ATOMS: atom_id res chain seq x y z
N MET A 1 -19.06 27.41 15.39
CA MET A 1 -19.68 26.09 15.30
C MET A 1 -19.73 25.51 13.88
N LYS A 2 -20.07 26.26 12.87
CA LYS A 2 -20.19 25.76 11.48
C LYS A 2 -18.87 25.27 10.85
N ARG A 3 -17.70 25.83 11.20
CA ARG A 3 -16.39 25.43 10.67
C ARG A 3 -15.94 24.03 11.14
N ALA A 4 -16.14 23.69 12.40
CA ALA A 4 -15.74 22.41 12.96
C ALA A 4 -16.56 21.26 12.36
N THR A 5 -17.86 21.44 12.19
CA THR A 5 -18.76 20.45 11.58
C THR A 5 -18.44 20.22 10.09
N TYR A 6 -18.10 21.27 9.37
CA TYR A 6 -17.70 21.19 7.96
C TYR A 6 -16.38 20.40 7.79
N THR A 7 -15.38 20.69 8.64
CA THR A 7 -14.09 20.00 8.62
C THR A 7 -14.25 18.51 8.96
N TYR A 8 -15.11 18.18 9.94
CA TYR A 8 -15.40 16.80 10.33
C TYR A 8 -16.06 16.02 9.18
N ARG A 9 -17.07 16.58 8.53
CA ARG A 9 -17.74 15.96 7.38
C ARG A 9 -16.77 15.72 6.21
N LYS A 10 -15.90 16.68 5.94
CA LYS A 10 -14.90 16.58 4.87
C LYS A 10 -13.88 15.47 5.14
N ARG A 11 -13.39 15.35 6.38
CA ARG A 11 -12.50 14.27 6.79
C ARG A 11 -13.16 12.91 6.68
N ARG A 12 -14.39 12.78 7.15
CA ARG A 12 -15.15 11.54 7.08
C ARG A 12 -15.37 11.08 5.64
N LEU A 13 -15.69 12.00 4.75
CA LEU A 13 -15.82 11.70 3.32
C LEU A 13 -14.50 11.24 2.71
N ALA A 14 -13.39 11.91 3.03
CA ALA A 14 -12.06 11.54 2.55
C ALA A 14 -11.68 10.12 3.03
N ASP A 15 -11.96 9.78 4.29
CA ASP A 15 -11.73 8.45 4.83
C ASP A 15 -12.56 7.38 4.13
N GLN A 16 -13.83 7.65 3.86
CA GLN A 16 -14.71 6.74 3.13
C GLN A 16 -14.26 6.51 1.69
N LEU A 17 -13.83 7.57 1.00
CA LEU A 17 -13.29 7.47 -0.36
C LEU A 17 -11.96 6.72 -0.39
N GLY A 18 -11.10 6.92 0.59
CA GLY A 18 -9.86 6.15 0.75
C GLY A 18 -10.13 4.66 0.94
N ARG A 19 -11.09 4.31 1.78
CA ARG A 19 -11.51 2.91 2.00
C ARG A 19 -12.09 2.27 0.76
N LEU A 20 -12.90 3.02 0.01
CA LEU A 20 -13.45 2.55 -1.25
C LEU A 20 -12.35 2.33 -2.30
N ALA A 21 -11.38 3.23 -2.39
CA ALA A 21 -10.22 3.08 -3.27
C ALA A 21 -9.39 1.84 -2.93
N GLU A 22 -9.18 1.54 -1.65
CA GLU A 22 -8.54 0.30 -1.21
C GLU A 22 -9.32 -0.93 -1.66
N PHE A 23 -10.63 -0.93 -1.50
CA PHE A 23 -11.49 -2.05 -1.89
C PHE A 23 -11.47 -2.28 -3.41
N ILE A 24 -11.56 -1.22 -4.20
CA ILE A 24 -11.48 -1.30 -5.66
C ILE A 24 -10.10 -1.80 -6.09
N SER A 25 -9.03 -1.32 -5.45
CA SER A 25 -7.66 -1.79 -5.69
C SER A 25 -7.52 -3.29 -5.40
N LEU A 26 -8.14 -3.77 -4.32
CA LEU A 26 -8.19 -5.18 -3.97
C LEU A 26 -8.86 -6.00 -5.07
N LEU A 27 -10.02 -5.58 -5.56
CA LEU A 27 -10.73 -6.25 -6.64
C LEU A 27 -9.91 -6.27 -7.94
N TYR A 28 -9.27 -5.15 -8.25
CA TYR A 28 -8.38 -5.04 -9.41
C TYR A 28 -7.20 -6.02 -9.33
N LEU A 29 -6.58 -6.16 -8.18
CA LEU A 29 -5.49 -7.11 -7.97
C LEU A 29 -5.97 -8.56 -8.04
N ARG A 30 -7.12 -8.88 -7.47
CA ARG A 30 -7.71 -10.22 -7.57
C ARG A 30 -8.01 -10.60 -9.01
N ALA A 31 -8.52 -9.68 -9.80
CA ALA A 31 -8.76 -9.89 -11.23
C ALA A 31 -7.47 -10.19 -12.01
N GLN A 32 -6.33 -9.73 -11.53
CA GLN A 32 -5.01 -10.02 -12.11
C GLN A 32 -4.33 -11.28 -11.56
N GLY A 33 -5.04 -12.06 -10.76
CA GLY A 33 -4.53 -13.32 -10.20
C GLY A 33 -3.74 -13.17 -8.90
N TRP A 34 -3.77 -12.00 -8.26
CA TRP A 34 -3.15 -11.81 -6.96
C TRP A 34 -4.04 -12.38 -5.85
N ARG A 35 -3.46 -13.16 -4.97
CA ARG A 35 -4.11 -13.63 -3.75
C ARG A 35 -3.89 -12.59 -2.65
N ILE A 36 -4.97 -12.09 -2.07
CA ILE A 36 -4.90 -11.10 -0.99
C ILE A 36 -4.58 -11.84 0.30
N LEU A 37 -3.44 -11.50 0.91
CA LEU A 37 -3.02 -12.06 2.19
C LEU A 37 -3.57 -11.24 3.36
N PHE A 38 -3.45 -9.91 3.28
CA PHE A 38 -3.91 -9.01 4.34
C PHE A 38 -4.47 -7.71 3.75
N ARG A 39 -5.43 -7.15 4.47
CA ARG A 39 -5.92 -5.77 4.33
C ARG A 39 -5.61 -5.00 5.59
N ARG A 40 -5.09 -3.77 5.44
CA ARG A 40 -4.82 -2.88 6.56
C ARG A 40 -4.05 -3.58 7.66
N LYS A 41 -2.95 -4.20 7.31
CA LYS A 41 -2.11 -4.91 8.26
C LYS A 41 -1.37 -3.91 9.14
N LYS A 42 -1.71 -3.91 10.42
CA LYS A 42 -1.04 -3.07 11.42
C LYS A 42 0.28 -3.69 11.82
N THR A 43 1.30 -2.85 11.95
CA THR A 43 2.61 -3.20 12.48
C THR A 43 3.03 -2.17 13.51
N PRO A 44 4.06 -2.44 14.34
CA PRO A 44 4.62 -1.42 15.24
C PRO A 44 5.16 -0.18 14.52
N PHE A 45 5.39 -0.26 13.20
CA PHE A 45 6.00 0.80 12.38
C PHE A 45 4.99 1.52 11.48
N GLY A 46 3.73 1.09 11.48
CA GLY A 46 2.67 1.64 10.65
C GLY A 46 1.81 0.57 10.01
N GLU A 47 0.86 1.00 9.20
CA GLU A 47 -0.12 0.14 8.54
C GLU A 47 0.21 0.03 7.05
N ILE A 48 0.08 -1.17 6.48
CA ILE A 48 0.15 -1.43 5.04
C ILE A 48 -1.25 -1.73 4.53
N ASP A 49 -1.67 -1.03 3.47
CA ASP A 49 -3.04 -1.09 2.97
C ASP A 49 -3.41 -2.46 2.41
N LEU A 50 -2.58 -3.03 1.54
CA LEU A 50 -2.79 -4.35 0.95
C LEU A 50 -1.48 -5.12 0.88
N ILE A 51 -1.57 -6.42 1.14
CA ILE A 51 -0.46 -7.37 0.96
C ILE A 51 -0.99 -8.55 0.16
N CYS A 52 -0.34 -8.83 -0.95
CA CYS A 52 -0.78 -9.82 -1.92
C CYS A 52 0.35 -10.75 -2.32
N ARG A 53 0.00 -11.93 -2.80
CA ARG A 53 0.97 -12.89 -3.35
C ARG A 53 0.52 -13.40 -4.71
N ARG A 54 1.47 -13.48 -5.62
CA ARG A 54 1.33 -14.19 -6.89
C ARG A 54 2.65 -14.89 -7.22
N GLY A 55 2.63 -16.23 -7.27
CA GLY A 55 3.86 -17.01 -7.44
C GLY A 55 4.85 -16.77 -6.30
N ASN A 56 6.06 -16.40 -6.64
CA ASN A 56 7.12 -16.08 -5.69
C ASN A 56 7.22 -14.59 -5.34
N THR A 57 6.26 -13.78 -5.76
CA THR A 57 6.24 -12.34 -5.48
C THR A 57 5.25 -12.02 -4.39
N ILE A 58 5.70 -11.33 -3.35
CA ILE A 58 4.86 -10.68 -2.36
C ILE A 58 4.82 -9.20 -2.69
N LEU A 59 3.62 -8.69 -2.88
CA LEU A 59 3.37 -7.31 -3.26
C LEU A 59 2.78 -6.56 -2.07
N PHE A 60 3.44 -5.49 -1.67
CA PHE A 60 2.96 -4.51 -0.70
C PHE A 60 2.42 -3.32 -1.46
N VAL A 61 1.20 -2.89 -1.15
CA VAL A 61 0.52 -1.82 -1.88
C VAL A 61 0.09 -0.73 -0.92
N GLU A 62 0.46 0.50 -1.25
CA GLU A 62 -0.07 1.71 -0.68
C GLU A 62 -1.10 2.30 -1.63
N VAL A 63 -2.30 2.58 -1.13
CA VAL A 63 -3.39 3.14 -1.92
C VAL A 63 -3.57 4.61 -1.58
N LYS A 64 -3.52 5.47 -2.59
CA LYS A 64 -3.74 6.91 -2.46
C LYS A 64 -4.96 7.31 -3.28
N TYR A 65 -5.84 8.09 -2.68
CA TYR A 65 -6.97 8.71 -3.36
C TYR A 65 -6.83 10.22 -3.32
N ARG A 66 -6.94 10.86 -4.48
CA ARG A 66 -6.93 12.30 -4.66
C ARG A 66 -8.06 12.73 -5.59
N ARG A 67 -8.64 13.91 -5.35
CA ARG A 67 -9.65 14.48 -6.25
C ARG A 67 -9.03 15.01 -7.54
N LYS A 68 -7.80 15.52 -7.45
CA LYS A 68 -7.04 16.08 -8.57
C LYS A 68 -5.76 15.28 -8.78
N GLN A 69 -5.30 15.24 -10.02
CA GLN A 69 -4.03 14.62 -10.35
C GLN A 69 -2.90 15.32 -9.60
N SER A 70 -2.14 14.55 -8.83
CA SER A 70 -0.98 15.03 -8.08
C SER A 70 0.28 14.70 -8.84
N GLU A 71 1.31 15.56 -8.70
CA GLU A 71 2.64 15.26 -9.17
C GLU A 71 3.21 14.04 -8.44
N ILE A 72 4.08 13.28 -9.11
CA ILE A 72 4.69 12.07 -8.53
C ILE A 72 5.42 12.34 -7.21
N SER A 73 6.05 13.52 -7.08
CA SER A 73 6.73 13.96 -5.86
C SER A 73 5.80 14.08 -4.66
N GLN A 74 4.50 14.31 -4.89
CA GLN A 74 3.48 14.38 -3.84
C GLN A 74 2.90 13.01 -3.49
N ILE A 75 3.09 12.02 -4.34
CA ILE A 75 2.58 10.66 -4.18
C ILE A 75 3.60 9.78 -3.48
N LEU A 76 4.89 9.97 -3.80
CA LEU A 76 5.97 9.24 -3.17
C LEU A 76 6.06 9.58 -1.67
N PRO A 77 6.26 8.58 -0.81
CA PRO A 77 6.40 8.83 0.61
C PRO A 77 7.65 9.65 0.91
N SER A 78 7.57 10.49 1.95
CA SER A 78 8.75 11.20 2.48
C SER A 78 9.81 10.21 2.97
N PRO A 79 11.09 10.63 3.12
CA PRO A 79 12.15 9.73 3.64
C PRO A 79 11.81 9.09 4.98
N ALA A 80 11.17 9.82 5.90
CA ALA A 80 10.71 9.26 7.17
C ALA A 80 9.60 8.21 6.98
N SER A 81 8.65 8.45 6.06
CA SER A 81 7.60 7.50 5.72
C SER A 81 8.16 6.27 5.01
N GLN A 82 9.14 6.44 4.13
CA GLN A 82 9.83 5.34 3.46
C GLN A 82 10.49 4.40 4.46
N ASN A 83 11.18 4.95 5.46
CA ASN A 83 11.80 4.16 6.51
C ASN A 83 10.77 3.36 7.34
N ARG A 84 9.64 3.97 7.67
CA ARG A 84 8.53 3.28 8.36
C ARG A 84 7.93 2.16 7.51
N LEU A 85 7.68 2.41 6.24
CA LEU A 85 7.18 1.42 5.30
C LEU A 85 8.16 0.27 5.11
N TYR A 86 9.44 0.56 5.01
CA TYR A 86 10.50 -0.45 4.97
C TYR A 86 10.46 -1.37 6.19
N ARG A 87 10.44 -0.78 7.39
CA ARG A 87 10.39 -1.54 8.64
C ARG A 87 9.09 -2.35 8.77
N ALA A 88 7.97 -1.78 8.38
CA ALA A 88 6.68 -2.48 8.38
C ALA A 88 6.70 -3.67 7.42
N THR A 89 7.21 -3.49 6.23
CA THR A 89 7.35 -4.55 5.22
C THR A 89 8.24 -5.67 5.72
N HIS A 90 9.38 -5.35 6.31
CA HIS A 90 10.31 -6.32 6.86
C HIS A 90 9.69 -7.11 8.03
N TYR A 91 8.99 -6.41 8.92
CA TYR A 91 8.25 -7.02 10.02
C TYR A 91 7.21 -8.03 9.53
N ILE A 92 6.41 -7.65 8.54
CA ILE A 92 5.39 -8.53 7.96
C ILE A 92 6.02 -9.73 7.27
N PHE A 93 7.07 -9.51 6.49
CA PHE A 93 7.77 -10.60 5.79
C PHE A 93 8.34 -11.62 6.77
N SER A 94 8.96 -11.17 7.86
CA SER A 94 9.48 -12.07 8.88
C SER A 94 8.40 -12.94 9.52
N ASN A 95 7.19 -12.40 9.70
CA ASN A 95 6.05 -13.14 10.23
C ASN A 95 5.42 -14.06 9.19
N LEU A 96 5.44 -13.70 7.90
CA LEU A 96 4.90 -14.51 6.82
C LEU A 96 5.69 -15.80 6.57
N GLN A 97 6.97 -15.83 6.86
CA GLN A 97 7.80 -17.02 6.70
C GLN A 97 7.28 -18.23 7.48
N HIS A 98 6.57 -18.00 8.57
CA HIS A 98 5.93 -19.05 9.35
C HIS A 98 4.61 -19.55 8.78
N LEU A 99 3.88 -18.68 8.06
CA LEU A 99 2.55 -18.96 7.53
C LEU A 99 2.57 -19.44 6.08
N GLU A 100 3.54 -18.99 5.31
CA GLU A 100 3.73 -19.27 3.90
C GLU A 100 5.15 -19.80 3.71
N PRO A 101 5.38 -21.13 3.85
CA PRO A 101 6.71 -21.68 3.66
C PRO A 101 7.23 -21.34 2.28
N ALA A 102 8.40 -20.71 2.25
CA ALA A 102 9.01 -20.24 1.03
C ALA A 102 9.61 -21.40 0.24
N SER A 103 9.24 -21.48 -1.03
CA SER A 103 10.11 -22.09 -2.01
C SER A 103 11.20 -21.08 -2.40
N ASP A 104 12.38 -21.52 -2.41
CA ASP A 104 13.71 -21.01 -2.80
C ASP A 104 14.00 -19.51 -3.04
N MET A 105 13.12 -18.71 -3.59
CA MET A 105 13.34 -17.25 -3.72
C MET A 105 12.02 -16.49 -3.72
N ILE A 106 11.86 -15.61 -2.73
CA ILE A 106 10.73 -14.66 -2.69
C ILE A 106 11.21 -13.30 -3.14
N CYS A 107 10.50 -12.73 -4.11
CA CYS A 107 10.66 -11.36 -4.53
C CYS A 107 9.69 -10.46 -3.76
N LEU A 108 10.20 -9.43 -3.12
CA LEU A 108 9.38 -8.40 -2.48
C LEU A 108 9.26 -7.21 -3.43
N ARG A 109 8.05 -6.70 -3.55
CA ARG A 109 7.77 -5.54 -4.39
C ARG A 109 6.83 -4.59 -3.65
N PHE A 110 7.07 -3.30 -3.82
CA PHE A 110 6.24 -2.24 -3.26
C PHE A 110 5.66 -1.40 -4.40
N ASP A 111 4.34 -1.33 -4.47
CA ASP A 111 3.63 -0.52 -5.47
C ASP A 111 2.79 0.56 -4.79
N ILE A 112 2.60 1.68 -5.48
CA ILE A 112 1.66 2.72 -5.09
C ILE A 112 0.54 2.77 -6.12
N PHE A 113 -0.69 2.66 -5.66
CA PHE A 113 -1.90 2.85 -6.45
C PHE A 113 -2.45 4.23 -6.19
N SER A 114 -2.38 5.09 -7.18
CA SER A 114 -2.89 6.46 -7.09
C SER A 114 -4.18 6.60 -7.90
N TRP A 115 -5.28 6.78 -7.19
CA TRP A 115 -6.58 7.05 -7.78
C TRP A 115 -6.84 8.54 -7.85
N THR A 116 -7.18 9.03 -9.05
CA THR A 116 -7.71 10.38 -9.25
C THR A 116 -9.17 10.23 -9.64
N GLY A 117 -10.08 10.47 -8.67
CA GLY A 117 -11.42 9.97 -8.80
C GLY A 117 -11.42 8.45 -8.95
N PHE A 118 -12.54 7.82 -9.32
CA PHE A 118 -12.60 6.37 -9.55
C PHE A 118 -12.45 5.98 -11.02
N GLY A 119 -12.22 6.95 -11.90
CA GLY A 119 -12.02 6.71 -13.33
C GLY A 119 -10.56 6.60 -13.76
N ARG A 120 -9.62 6.99 -12.92
CA ARG A 120 -8.19 7.01 -13.26
C ARG A 120 -7.35 6.36 -12.17
N LEU A 121 -6.77 5.21 -12.51
CA LEU A 121 -5.73 4.55 -11.71
C LEU A 121 -4.38 4.78 -12.35
N LYS A 122 -3.44 5.32 -11.59
CA LYS A 122 -2.02 5.36 -11.93
C LYS A 122 -1.25 4.46 -10.97
N ARG A 123 -0.62 3.44 -11.51
CA ARG A 123 0.12 2.45 -10.74
C ARG A 123 1.61 2.71 -10.87
N TYR A 124 2.26 3.00 -9.75
CA TYR A 124 3.71 3.10 -9.65
C TYR A 124 4.26 1.77 -9.18
N ARG A 125 4.89 1.04 -10.08
CA ARG A 125 5.37 -0.32 -9.83
C ARG A 125 6.80 -0.30 -9.30
N ASN A 126 7.06 -1.20 -8.36
CA ASN A 126 8.39 -1.45 -7.81
C ASN A 126 9.07 -0.17 -7.33
N VAL A 127 8.38 0.59 -6.52
CA VAL A 127 8.88 1.83 -5.94
C VAL A 127 10.04 1.50 -5.02
N ALA A 128 11.21 2.09 -5.29
CA ALA A 128 12.36 1.96 -4.42
C ALA A 128 12.08 2.73 -3.12
N LEU A 129 12.16 2.02 -2.01
CA LEU A 129 12.22 2.64 -0.70
C LEU A 129 13.70 2.91 -0.44
N GLU A 130 14.11 4.17 -0.27
CA GLU A 130 15.51 4.54 -0.06
C GLU A 130 16.13 3.73 1.09
N ASN A 131 17.39 3.33 0.93
CA ASN A 131 18.15 2.43 1.82
C ASN A 131 17.72 0.95 1.79
N THR A 132 16.98 0.55 0.80
CA THR A 132 16.66 -0.86 0.60
C THR A 132 17.64 -1.54 -0.34
N SER A 133 18.81 -1.86 0.13
CA SER A 133 19.46 -3.05 -0.38
C SER A 133 18.71 -4.24 0.23
N TRP A 134 17.77 -4.78 -0.50
CA TRP A 134 17.10 -6.01 -0.15
C TRP A 134 18.10 -7.17 -0.30
N HIS A 135 19.05 -7.23 0.60
CA HIS A 135 19.90 -8.39 0.76
C HIS A 135 19.25 -9.30 1.79
N PHE A 136 18.44 -10.20 1.29
CA PHE A 136 18.02 -11.36 2.07
C PHE A 136 19.09 -12.43 1.89
N GLU A 137 19.95 -12.55 2.88
CA GLU A 137 20.71 -13.75 3.09
C GLU A 137 19.83 -14.81 3.76
#